data_e44b44d07a1775c73356390afa958eca
#
_entry.id   e44b44d07a1775c73356390afa958eca
#
_cell.length_a   1.000
_cell.length_b   1.000
_cell.length_c   1.000
_cell.angle_alpha   90.00
_cell.angle_beta   90.00
_cell.angle_gamma   90.00
#
_symmetry.space_group_name_H-M   'P 1'
#
loop_
_entity.id
_entity.type
_entity.pdbx_description
1 polymer ?
#
loop_
_entity_poly.entity_id
_entity_poly.type
_entity_poly.pdbx_seq_one_letter_code
_entity_poly.pdbx_strand_id
1 'polypeptide(L)'
;ELSPAHRLDRVTAGVLLLTPRREFRAPYQQVFEYRRASKTYRVVAAADPTLRDPVTVRSHIVKDRGVWQAREVPDAEPNASTTIRLLDSDGDRGLYEAVPHTGKTHQIRLHFLRLGLPIINDPLYPTVSGWRLDDFSAPLQLLAHRLEFTDPLTDEPRAFTSHRRLAEAPSP
;
A
#
# COMPACT_ATOMS: atom_id res chain seq x y z
N GLU A 1 -21.80 15.42 -2.31
CA GLU A 1 -21.30 14.25 -3.05
C GLU A 1 -19.95 13.82 -2.47
N LEU A 2 -19.86 12.56 -2.01
CA LEU A 2 -18.63 12.00 -1.44
C LEU A 2 -17.50 12.02 -2.48
N SER A 3 -16.32 12.48 -2.08
CA SER A 3 -15.14 12.52 -2.93
C SER A 3 -13.91 11.95 -2.19
N PRO A 4 -13.11 11.08 -2.81
CA PRO A 4 -11.91 10.57 -2.16
C PRO A 4 -10.85 11.67 -2.02
N ALA A 5 -10.24 11.75 -0.83
CA ALA A 5 -9.10 12.64 -0.57
C ALA A 5 -7.78 12.04 -1.09
N HIS A 6 -7.71 10.72 -1.16
CA HIS A 6 -6.60 9.95 -1.74
C HIS A 6 -7.13 8.69 -2.43
N ARG A 7 -6.25 7.85 -2.91
CA ARG A 7 -6.64 6.64 -3.64
C ARG A 7 -6.04 5.38 -3.01
N LEU A 8 -6.75 4.27 -3.16
CA LEU A 8 -6.25 2.91 -3.05
C LEU A 8 -6.25 2.27 -4.44
N ASP A 9 -5.38 1.30 -4.66
CA ASP A 9 -5.48 0.45 -5.83
C ASP A 9 -6.77 -0.38 -5.74
N ARG A 10 -7.38 -0.72 -6.88
CA ARG A 10 -8.69 -1.37 -6.94
C ARG A 10 -8.84 -2.60 -6.05
N VAL A 11 -7.76 -3.39 -5.93
CA VAL A 11 -7.74 -4.65 -5.17
C VAL A 11 -7.16 -4.50 -3.76
N THR A 12 -6.76 -3.28 -3.35
CA THR A 12 -6.26 -3.01 -2.00
C THR A 12 -7.42 -2.71 -1.07
N ALA A 13 -7.52 -3.47 0.02
CA ALA A 13 -8.50 -3.22 1.08
C ALA A 13 -8.00 -2.17 2.08
N GLY A 14 -8.89 -1.65 2.93
CA GLY A 14 -8.52 -0.87 4.11
C GLY A 14 -9.07 0.55 4.17
N VAL A 15 -8.35 1.43 4.89
CA VAL A 15 -8.78 2.80 5.18
C VAL A 15 -8.71 3.67 3.96
N LEU A 16 -9.83 4.30 3.60
CA LEU A 16 -9.96 5.31 2.56
C LEU A 16 -10.67 6.54 3.14
N LEU A 17 -10.04 7.70 3.05
CA LEU A 17 -10.61 8.96 3.51
C LEU A 17 -11.47 9.57 2.40
N LEU A 18 -12.72 9.89 2.75
CA LEU A 18 -13.68 10.55 1.87
C LEU A 18 -14.10 11.89 2.47
N THR A 19 -14.24 12.91 1.63
CA THR A 19 -14.79 14.23 2.02
C THR A 19 -16.24 14.33 1.60
N PRO A 20 -17.18 14.73 2.52
CA PRO A 20 -18.60 14.79 2.21
C PRO A 20 -19.02 16.05 1.45
N ARG A 21 -18.21 17.11 1.49
CA ARG A 21 -18.51 18.43 0.92
C ARG A 21 -17.41 18.92 -0.01
N ARG A 22 -17.79 19.69 -1.01
CA ARG A 22 -16.88 20.20 -2.04
C ARG A 22 -15.78 21.09 -1.47
N GLU A 23 -16.13 21.96 -0.53
CA GLU A 23 -15.19 22.90 0.12
C GLU A 23 -14.07 22.21 0.90
N PHE A 24 -14.28 20.96 1.34
CA PHE A 24 -13.27 20.20 2.08
C PHE A 24 -12.30 19.41 1.19
N ARG A 25 -12.60 19.28 -0.11
CA ARG A 25 -11.79 18.45 -1.02
C ARG A 25 -10.34 18.91 -1.09
N ALA A 26 -10.12 20.18 -1.43
CA ALA A 26 -8.79 20.73 -1.61
C ALA A 26 -7.93 20.66 -0.33
N PRO A 27 -8.37 21.10 0.85
CA PRO A 27 -7.61 20.97 2.08
C PRO A 27 -7.16 19.53 2.37
N TYR A 28 -8.07 18.55 2.28
CA TYR A 28 -7.72 17.16 2.57
C TYR A 28 -6.88 16.51 1.47
N GLN A 29 -7.07 16.83 0.18
CA GLN A 29 -6.21 16.33 -0.89
C GLN A 29 -4.77 16.83 -0.74
N GLN A 30 -4.58 18.08 -0.33
CA GLN A 30 -3.26 18.66 -0.06
C GLN A 30 -2.49 17.93 1.06
N VAL A 31 -3.18 17.34 2.06
CA VAL A 31 -2.52 16.51 3.09
C VAL A 31 -1.75 15.37 2.44
N PHE A 32 -2.33 14.74 1.41
CA PHE A 32 -1.67 13.63 0.70
C PHE A 32 -0.69 14.11 -0.36
N GLU A 33 -0.99 15.17 -1.07
CA GLU A 33 -0.14 15.78 -2.09
C GLU A 33 1.19 16.23 -1.50
N TYR A 34 1.15 16.90 -0.34
CA TYR A 34 2.35 17.36 0.38
C TYR A 34 2.93 16.34 1.36
N ARG A 35 2.48 15.08 1.29
CA ARG A 35 2.99 13.96 2.11
C ARG A 35 2.92 14.22 3.62
N ARG A 36 1.88 14.90 4.07
CA ARG A 36 1.63 15.18 5.50
C ARG A 36 0.85 14.07 6.20
N ALA A 37 0.49 13.00 5.48
CA ALA A 37 -0.15 11.81 6.05
C ALA A 37 0.85 10.68 6.18
N SER A 38 0.86 10.01 7.34
CA SER A 38 1.51 8.73 7.56
C SER A 38 0.55 7.60 7.22
N LYS A 39 1.03 6.61 6.47
CA LYS A 39 0.25 5.43 6.06
C LYS A 39 1.01 4.17 6.45
N THR A 40 0.32 3.25 7.09
CA THR A 40 0.88 1.93 7.42
C THR A 40 0.04 0.86 6.75
N TYR A 41 0.68 -0.05 6.07
CA TYR A 41 0.06 -1.19 5.41
C TYR A 41 0.44 -2.49 6.10
N ARG A 42 -0.45 -3.49 6.01
CA ARG A 42 -0.18 -4.89 6.32
C ARG A 42 -0.13 -5.66 5.01
N VAL A 43 0.83 -6.57 4.92
CA VAL A 43 1.09 -7.35 3.70
C VAL A 43 1.34 -8.79 4.11
N VAL A 44 0.83 -9.76 3.34
CA VAL A 44 1.23 -11.16 3.47
C VAL A 44 1.97 -11.58 2.21
N ALA A 45 3.16 -12.13 2.43
CA ALA A 45 4.05 -12.70 1.41
C ALA A 45 4.75 -13.93 2.00
N ALA A 46 5.66 -14.56 1.26
CA ALA A 46 6.52 -15.60 1.81
C ALA A 46 7.33 -15.06 3.00
N ALA A 47 7.62 -15.89 3.98
CA ALA A 47 8.38 -15.49 5.17
C ALA A 47 9.86 -15.27 4.83
N ASP A 48 10.40 -14.12 5.23
CA ASP A 48 11.83 -13.82 5.20
C ASP A 48 12.29 -13.29 6.57
N PRO A 49 12.91 -14.16 7.39
CA PRO A 49 13.36 -13.76 8.73
C PRO A 49 14.43 -12.66 8.75
N THR A 50 15.10 -12.40 7.64
CA THR A 50 16.11 -11.33 7.54
C THR A 50 15.48 -9.93 7.59
N LEU A 51 14.16 -9.83 7.33
CA LEU A 51 13.40 -8.60 7.35
C LEU A 51 12.76 -8.29 8.73
N ARG A 52 13.18 -8.96 9.81
CA ARG A 52 12.78 -8.57 11.18
C ARG A 52 13.30 -7.17 11.53
N ASP A 53 14.51 -6.86 11.12
CA ASP A 53 14.99 -5.47 11.11
C ASP A 53 14.43 -4.71 9.92
N PRO A 54 13.96 -3.45 10.12
CA PRO A 54 13.37 -2.68 9.04
C PRO A 54 14.36 -2.40 7.91
N VAL A 55 13.96 -2.65 6.67
CA VAL A 55 14.71 -2.28 5.48
C VAL A 55 13.96 -1.23 4.67
N THR A 56 14.69 -0.30 4.06
CA THR A 56 14.11 0.72 3.17
C THR A 56 14.44 0.39 1.72
N VAL A 57 13.40 0.03 0.97
CA VAL A 57 13.47 -0.21 -0.47
C VAL A 57 13.26 1.10 -1.20
N ARG A 58 14.13 1.39 -2.18
CA ARG A 58 14.04 2.57 -3.04
C ARG A 58 14.14 2.15 -4.49
N SER A 59 13.30 2.74 -5.36
CA SER A 59 13.32 2.49 -6.79
C SER A 59 12.74 3.66 -7.58
N HIS A 60 12.93 3.64 -8.89
CA HIS A 60 12.24 4.55 -9.79
C HIS A 60 11.04 3.84 -10.40
N ILE A 61 9.85 4.29 -10.05
CA ILE A 61 8.58 3.70 -10.51
C ILE A 61 7.91 4.61 -11.52
N VAL A 62 7.52 4.03 -12.65
CA VAL A 62 6.73 4.69 -13.69
C VAL A 62 5.46 3.89 -13.96
N LYS A 63 4.43 4.61 -14.42
CA LYS A 63 3.14 4.03 -14.83
C LYS A 63 2.77 4.62 -16.18
N ASP A 64 2.93 3.81 -17.21
CA ASP A 64 2.61 4.21 -18.58
C ASP A 64 1.09 4.27 -18.79
N ARG A 65 0.64 5.20 -19.63
CA ARG A 65 -0.79 5.36 -19.92
C ARG A 65 -1.31 4.15 -20.69
N GLY A 66 -2.48 3.64 -20.30
CA GLY A 66 -3.11 2.48 -20.96
C GLY A 66 -2.56 1.11 -20.55
N VAL A 67 -1.50 1.05 -19.74
CA VAL A 67 -0.96 -0.22 -19.22
C VAL A 67 -1.52 -0.49 -17.81
N TRP A 68 -1.82 -1.73 -17.48
CA TRP A 68 -2.33 -2.10 -16.14
C TRP A 68 -1.23 -2.04 -15.07
N GLN A 69 -0.05 -2.55 -15.37
CA GLN A 69 1.08 -2.62 -14.45
C GLN A 69 1.87 -1.31 -14.43
N ALA A 70 2.34 -0.92 -13.24
CA ALA A 70 3.49 -0.03 -13.10
C ALA A 70 4.78 -0.87 -13.19
N ARG A 71 5.91 -0.24 -13.46
CA ARG A 71 7.22 -0.90 -13.56
C ARG A 71 8.30 -0.08 -12.92
N GLU A 72 9.35 -0.74 -12.50
CA GLU A 72 10.59 -0.10 -12.10
C GLU A 72 11.46 0.23 -13.34
N VAL A 73 12.19 1.32 -13.25
CA VAL A 73 13.21 1.72 -14.24
C VAL A 73 14.57 1.51 -13.58
N PRO A 74 15.37 0.54 -14.09
CA PRO A 74 16.72 0.29 -13.58
C PRO A 74 17.59 1.54 -13.73
N ASP A 75 18.53 1.72 -12.81
CA ASP A 75 19.59 2.74 -12.83
C ASP A 75 19.09 4.20 -12.90
N ALA A 76 17.79 4.43 -12.71
CA ALA A 76 17.23 5.78 -12.60
C ALA A 76 17.19 6.26 -11.14
N GLU A 77 17.33 7.57 -10.94
CA GLU A 77 17.22 8.18 -9.61
C GLU A 77 15.90 7.81 -8.93
N PRO A 78 15.92 7.26 -7.71
CA PRO A 78 14.71 6.78 -7.03
C PRO A 78 13.65 7.87 -6.82
N ASN A 79 12.42 7.59 -7.16
CA ASN A 79 11.25 8.44 -6.92
C ASN A 79 10.23 7.81 -5.96
N ALA A 80 10.50 6.59 -5.50
CA ALA A 80 9.68 5.80 -4.59
C ALA A 80 10.52 5.24 -3.44
N SER A 81 9.95 5.23 -2.22
CA SER A 81 10.60 4.72 -1.02
C SER A 81 9.59 4.10 -0.07
N THR A 82 9.85 2.89 0.43
CA THR A 82 9.01 2.16 1.41
C THR A 82 9.90 1.48 2.43
N THR A 83 9.60 1.66 3.72
CA THR A 83 10.21 0.86 4.79
C THR A 83 9.36 -0.38 5.05
N ILE A 84 9.99 -1.55 5.10
CA ILE A 84 9.35 -2.87 5.24
C ILE A 84 10.00 -3.60 6.40
N ARG A 85 9.20 -4.25 7.25
CA ARG A 85 9.66 -5.19 8.27
C ARG A 85 8.71 -6.36 8.44
N LEU A 86 9.25 -7.52 8.77
CA LEU A 86 8.49 -8.70 9.18
C LEU A 86 8.00 -8.51 10.62
N LEU A 87 6.70 -8.70 10.83
CA LEU A 87 6.08 -8.64 12.15
C LEU A 87 5.94 -10.02 12.77
N ASP A 88 5.46 -10.97 11.97
CA ASP A 88 5.15 -12.33 12.41
C ASP A 88 5.28 -13.32 11.24
N SER A 89 5.46 -14.63 11.54
CA SER A 89 5.51 -15.67 10.53
C SER A 89 5.17 -17.04 11.11
N ASP A 90 4.57 -17.91 10.29
CA ASP A 90 4.34 -19.33 10.59
C ASP A 90 5.38 -20.27 9.98
N GLY A 91 6.43 -19.71 9.39
CA GLY A 91 7.50 -20.41 8.68
C GLY A 91 7.40 -20.29 7.17
N ASP A 92 6.23 -20.42 6.58
CA ASP A 92 5.99 -20.28 5.14
C ASP A 92 5.54 -18.88 4.78
N ARG A 93 4.63 -18.30 5.59
CA ARG A 93 4.05 -16.99 5.37
C ARG A 93 4.53 -15.98 6.40
N GLY A 94 4.78 -14.77 5.94
CA GLY A 94 5.13 -13.63 6.78
C GLY A 94 4.05 -12.55 6.72
N LEU A 95 3.70 -12.00 7.89
CA LEU A 95 2.94 -10.77 8.02
C LEU A 95 3.93 -9.61 8.13
N TYR A 96 3.85 -8.69 7.20
CA TYR A 96 4.74 -7.53 7.14
C TYR A 96 4.02 -6.22 7.44
N GLU A 97 4.79 -5.28 7.97
CA GLU A 97 4.46 -3.87 7.96
C GLU A 97 5.18 -3.18 6.81
N ALA A 98 4.46 -2.37 6.06
CA ALA A 98 5.02 -1.54 5.01
C ALA A 98 4.59 -0.09 5.21
N VAL A 99 5.58 0.82 5.32
CA VAL A 99 5.38 2.27 5.49
C VAL A 99 5.90 2.98 4.24
N PRO A 100 5.02 3.36 3.28
CA PRO A 100 5.44 4.08 2.09
C PRO A 100 5.67 5.57 2.41
N HIS A 101 6.85 6.09 2.09
CA HIS A 101 7.22 7.50 2.22
C HIS A 101 6.82 8.33 1.00
N THR A 102 6.46 7.67 -0.07
CA THR A 102 5.96 8.22 -1.35
C THR A 102 4.68 7.52 -1.76
N GLY A 103 4.00 7.97 -2.81
CA GLY A 103 2.70 7.41 -3.23
C GLY A 103 2.64 7.05 -4.71
N LYS A 104 3.61 6.30 -5.25
CA LYS A 104 3.58 5.85 -6.64
C LYS A 104 2.60 4.69 -6.83
N THR A 105 2.04 4.59 -8.02
CA THR A 105 1.12 3.50 -8.39
C THR A 105 1.79 2.14 -8.19
N HIS A 106 1.12 1.21 -7.51
CA HIS A 106 1.59 -0.15 -7.20
C HIS A 106 2.92 -0.20 -6.42
N GLN A 107 3.32 0.90 -5.74
CA GLN A 107 4.64 1.03 -5.11
C GLN A 107 4.97 -0.12 -4.16
N ILE A 108 4.10 -0.44 -3.20
CA ILE A 108 4.33 -1.50 -2.21
C ILE A 108 4.47 -2.86 -2.92
N ARG A 109 3.62 -3.13 -3.92
CA ARG A 109 3.61 -4.37 -4.68
C ARG A 109 4.93 -4.59 -5.42
N LEU A 110 5.46 -3.54 -6.08
CA LEU A 110 6.75 -3.57 -6.77
C LEU A 110 7.92 -3.71 -5.81
N HIS A 111 7.89 -3.02 -4.66
CA HIS A 111 8.94 -3.13 -3.66
C HIS A 111 9.00 -4.54 -3.03
N PHE A 112 7.84 -5.20 -2.79
CA PHE A 112 7.82 -6.60 -2.37
C PHE A 112 8.32 -7.53 -3.48
N LEU A 113 7.93 -7.29 -4.74
CA LEU A 113 8.45 -8.05 -5.89
C LEU A 113 9.97 -7.91 -6.01
N ARG A 114 10.52 -6.70 -5.83
CA ARG A 114 11.97 -6.43 -5.85
C ARG A 114 12.75 -7.19 -4.77
N LEU A 115 12.11 -7.44 -3.61
CA LEU A 115 12.68 -8.28 -2.55
C LEU A 115 12.56 -9.78 -2.83
N GLY A 116 11.97 -10.20 -3.97
CA GLY A 116 11.68 -11.61 -4.26
C GLY A 116 10.50 -12.17 -3.48
N LEU A 117 9.69 -11.30 -2.87
CA LEU A 117 8.55 -11.63 -2.00
C LEU A 117 7.23 -11.13 -2.61
N PRO A 118 6.77 -11.64 -3.78
CA PRO A 118 5.53 -11.20 -4.36
C PRO A 118 4.37 -11.35 -3.36
N ILE A 119 3.51 -10.34 -3.31
CA ILE A 119 2.36 -10.34 -2.39
C ILE A 119 1.40 -11.46 -2.77
N ILE A 120 0.91 -12.21 -1.78
CA ILE A 120 -0.03 -13.32 -2.02
C ILE A 120 -1.30 -12.80 -2.70
N ASN A 121 -1.76 -13.56 -3.70
CA ASN A 121 -2.92 -13.25 -4.52
C ASN A 121 -2.82 -11.91 -5.29
N ASP A 122 -1.59 -11.49 -5.67
CA ASP A 122 -1.44 -10.33 -6.53
C ASP A 122 -1.82 -10.67 -7.97
N PRO A 123 -2.89 -10.08 -8.55
CA PRO A 123 -3.35 -10.44 -9.90
C PRO A 123 -2.49 -9.86 -11.02
N LEU A 124 -1.55 -8.95 -10.70
CA LEU A 124 -0.73 -8.25 -11.69
C LEU A 124 0.75 -8.58 -11.59
N TYR A 125 1.23 -9.04 -10.43
CA TYR A 125 2.66 -9.28 -10.20
C TYR A 125 2.93 -10.67 -9.61
N PRO A 126 3.99 -11.39 -10.05
CA PRO A 126 4.98 -10.95 -11.04
C PRO A 126 4.46 -10.92 -12.49
N THR A 127 3.38 -11.64 -12.77
CA THR A 127 2.75 -11.76 -14.09
C THR A 127 1.25 -11.51 -13.98
N VAL A 128 0.66 -10.95 -15.03
CA VAL A 128 -0.80 -10.80 -15.08
C VAL A 128 -1.42 -12.19 -15.13
N SER A 129 -2.12 -12.57 -14.06
CA SER A 129 -2.98 -13.76 -14.07
C SER A 129 -4.28 -13.42 -14.79
N GLY A 130 -5.01 -14.41 -15.31
CA GLY A 130 -6.31 -14.23 -15.99
C GLY A 130 -7.41 -13.59 -15.14
N TRP A 131 -7.05 -12.55 -14.37
CA TRP A 131 -7.85 -11.85 -13.40
C TRP A 131 -9.02 -11.09 -14.02
N ARG A 132 -10.17 -11.22 -13.41
CA ARG A 132 -11.38 -10.45 -13.75
C ARG A 132 -11.54 -9.29 -12.77
N LEU A 133 -12.00 -8.14 -13.28
CA LEU A 133 -12.17 -6.91 -12.49
C LEU A 133 -13.18 -7.06 -11.33
N ASP A 134 -14.05 -8.03 -11.40
CA ASP A 134 -15.15 -8.32 -10.48
C ASP A 134 -14.94 -9.59 -9.63
N ASP A 135 -13.78 -10.24 -9.76
CA ASP A 135 -13.45 -11.43 -8.97
C ASP A 135 -12.63 -11.04 -7.72
N PHE A 136 -13.20 -11.29 -6.56
CA PHE A 136 -12.59 -11.07 -5.25
C PHE A 136 -12.51 -12.36 -4.42
N SER A 137 -12.59 -13.54 -5.07
CA SER A 137 -12.53 -14.86 -4.42
C SER A 137 -11.19 -15.12 -3.74
N ALA A 138 -10.09 -14.59 -4.33
CA ALA A 138 -8.74 -14.64 -3.77
C ALA A 138 -8.20 -13.20 -3.64
N PRO A 139 -8.56 -12.46 -2.58
CA PRO A 139 -8.23 -11.04 -2.48
C PRO A 139 -6.73 -10.84 -2.28
N LEU A 140 -6.19 -9.80 -2.94
CA LEU A 140 -4.81 -9.35 -2.73
C LEU A 140 -4.53 -9.17 -1.22
N GLN A 141 -3.46 -9.78 -0.73
CA GLN A 141 -3.09 -9.73 0.67
C GLN A 141 -2.33 -8.43 1.01
N LEU A 142 -2.95 -7.29 0.70
CA LEU A 142 -2.48 -5.93 0.96
C LEU A 142 -3.61 -5.11 1.59
N LEU A 143 -3.37 -4.59 2.79
CA LEU A 143 -4.33 -3.83 3.58
C LEU A 143 -3.77 -2.46 3.95
N ALA A 144 -4.44 -1.37 3.57
CA ALA A 144 -4.21 -0.04 4.13
C ALA A 144 -4.69 -0.04 5.58
N HIS A 145 -3.77 -0.38 6.49
CA HIS A 145 -4.12 -0.70 7.87
C HIS A 145 -4.35 0.54 8.72
N ARG A 146 -3.48 1.55 8.60
CA ARG A 146 -3.54 2.76 9.45
C ARG A 146 -3.23 4.01 8.63
N LEU A 147 -3.98 5.07 8.90
CA LEU A 147 -3.83 6.39 8.32
C LEU A 147 -3.78 7.42 9.45
N GLU A 148 -2.76 8.27 9.46
CA GLU A 148 -2.57 9.33 10.45
C GLU A 148 -2.22 10.65 9.74
N PHE A 149 -2.82 11.74 10.19
CA PHE A 149 -2.55 13.08 9.70
C PHE A 149 -3.05 14.13 10.70
N THR A 150 -2.60 15.37 10.55
CA THR A 150 -3.21 16.53 11.22
C THR A 150 -4.37 17.03 10.36
N ASP A 151 -5.55 17.15 10.98
CA ASP A 151 -6.76 17.63 10.31
C ASP A 151 -6.54 19.06 9.81
N PRO A 152 -6.66 19.32 8.49
CA PRO A 152 -6.34 20.63 7.92
C PRO A 152 -7.34 21.72 8.27
N LEU A 153 -8.46 21.40 8.92
CA LEU A 153 -9.50 22.37 9.29
C LEU A 153 -9.50 22.68 10.80
N THR A 154 -9.11 21.69 11.64
CA THR A 154 -9.17 21.82 13.10
C THR A 154 -7.79 21.81 13.76
N ASP A 155 -6.74 21.50 12.99
CA ASP A 155 -5.36 21.31 13.47
C ASP A 155 -5.20 20.19 14.52
N GLU A 156 -6.18 19.29 14.62
CA GLU A 156 -6.15 18.17 15.54
C GLU A 156 -5.52 16.93 14.90
N PRO A 157 -4.77 16.10 15.66
CA PRO A 157 -4.29 14.82 15.15
C PRO A 157 -5.45 13.86 14.92
N ARG A 158 -5.44 13.17 13.79
CA ARG A 158 -6.40 12.14 13.42
C ARG A 158 -5.67 10.84 13.13
N ALA A 159 -6.22 9.74 13.61
CA ALA A 159 -5.74 8.39 13.35
C ALA A 159 -6.91 7.45 13.09
N PHE A 160 -6.85 6.71 11.99
CA PHE A 160 -7.85 5.72 11.61
C PHE A 160 -7.16 4.38 11.39
N THR A 161 -7.70 3.33 12.01
CA THR A 161 -7.17 1.98 11.91
C THR A 161 -8.24 1.04 11.36
N SER A 162 -7.89 0.22 10.38
CA SER A 162 -8.77 -0.83 9.86
C SER A 162 -8.85 -1.99 10.86
N HIS A 163 -10.06 -2.44 11.15
CA HIS A 163 -10.31 -3.67 11.93
C HIS A 163 -10.25 -4.94 11.07
N ARG A 164 -10.02 -4.83 9.76
CA ARG A 164 -9.88 -5.99 8.88
C ARG A 164 -8.58 -6.73 9.17
N ARG A 165 -8.63 -8.05 8.98
CA ARG A 165 -7.45 -8.92 8.93
C ARG A 165 -7.26 -9.45 7.53
N LEU A 166 -6.02 -9.71 7.16
CA LEU A 166 -5.69 -10.40 5.92
C LEU A 166 -5.95 -11.90 6.10
N ALA A 167 -6.64 -12.52 5.14
CA ALA A 167 -7.10 -13.91 5.26
C ALA A 167 -5.94 -14.93 5.34
N GLU A 168 -4.83 -14.60 4.68
CA GLU A 168 -3.64 -15.44 4.60
C GLU A 168 -2.57 -15.08 5.65
N ALA A 169 -2.88 -14.19 6.60
CA ALA A 169 -1.94 -13.84 7.67
C ALA A 169 -1.66 -15.05 8.57
N PRO A 170 -0.41 -15.21 9.06
CA PRO A 170 -0.08 -16.20 10.08
C PRO A 170 -1.09 -16.17 11.23
N SER A 171 -1.46 -17.35 11.71
CA SER A 171 -2.25 -17.47 12.94
C SER A 171 -1.37 -17.13 14.14
N PRO A 172 -1.92 -16.41 15.13
CA PRO A 172 -1.20 -16.09 16.37
C PRO A 172 -0.84 -17.33 17.17
#